data_acfea85d7d52718d67427d16ec4078a0
#
_entry.id   acfea85d7d52718d67427d16ec4078a0
#
_cell.length_a   1.000
_cell.length_b   1.000
_cell.length_c   1.000
_cell.angle_alpha   90.00
_cell.angle_beta   90.00
_cell.angle_gamma   90.00
#
_symmetry.space_group_name_H-M   'P 1'
#
loop_
_entity.id
_entity.type
_entity.pdbx_description
1 polymer ?
#
loop_
_entity_poly.entity_id
_entity_poly.type
_entity_poly.pdbx_seq_one_letter_code
_entity_poly.pdbx_strand_id
1 'polypeptide(L)'
;MPSVRRRRCGVDTYLCLGKNISDCTKPQVTYDKSPADRYSKVDGVERFWVYTNDKPFKQGSLTRPRTEIRISGYDYTSGVWQFEGNFYVPQGSLGVIIMQIHGAPTEATALQLRVYNGDLKYYRNNVAASNNYDKWLRLNVIHNVGAGKVTIFIDGKQKLVVNGHGRANFYFKYGVYGALSASSNYMESRWEEVKLFKK
;
A
#
# COMPACT_ATOMS: atom_id res chain seq x y z
N MET A 1 28.93 7.07 16.83
CA MET A 1 28.09 7.42 15.65
C MET A 1 28.02 6.19 14.76
N PRO A 2 26.82 5.57 14.53
CA PRO A 2 26.73 4.39 13.68
C PRO A 2 26.74 4.83 12.19
N SER A 3 27.65 4.22 11.42
CA SER A 3 27.81 4.49 10.00
C SER A 3 26.60 4.03 9.20
N VAL A 4 25.97 4.95 8.50
CA VAL A 4 24.92 4.67 7.50
C VAL A 4 25.59 3.98 6.31
N ARG A 5 25.41 2.67 6.16
CA ARG A 5 25.85 1.94 4.95
C ARG A 5 24.96 2.37 3.78
N ARG A 6 25.54 3.15 2.87
CA ARG A 6 24.95 3.46 1.55
C ARG A 6 24.96 2.20 0.69
N ARG A 7 23.81 1.59 0.45
CA ARG A 7 23.66 0.60 -0.62
C ARG A 7 23.15 1.31 -1.86
N ARG A 8 23.91 1.27 -2.94
CA ARG A 8 23.51 1.73 -4.27
C ARG A 8 22.51 0.73 -4.83
N CYS A 9 21.27 1.13 -5.01
CA CYS A 9 20.30 0.42 -5.84
C CYS A 9 20.14 1.21 -7.14
N GLY A 10 20.68 0.67 -8.24
CA GLY A 10 20.51 1.00 -9.66
C GLY A 10 20.21 2.46 -10.06
N VAL A 11 21.02 2.98 -10.93
CA VAL A 11 21.03 4.14 -11.84
C VAL A 11 20.45 5.50 -11.39
N ASP A 12 19.54 5.58 -10.41
CA ASP A 12 19.11 6.84 -9.78
C ASP A 12 19.34 6.78 -8.27
N THR A 13 19.96 7.84 -7.73
CA THR A 13 20.36 7.94 -6.32
C THR A 13 19.14 8.14 -5.41
N TYR A 14 18.38 7.07 -5.16
CA TYR A 14 17.39 7.04 -4.10
C TYR A 14 18.07 6.69 -2.77
N LEU A 15 17.83 7.49 -1.75
CA LEU A 15 18.26 7.18 -0.39
C LEU A 15 17.28 6.13 0.17
N CYS A 16 17.76 4.89 0.38
CA CYS A 16 16.99 3.92 1.15
C CYS A 16 16.92 4.40 2.61
N LEU A 17 15.72 4.70 3.09
CA LEU A 17 15.49 5.20 4.45
C LEU A 17 15.61 4.10 5.52
N GLY A 18 16.35 3.08 5.20
CA GLY A 18 16.87 1.90 5.90
C GLY A 18 16.49 1.71 7.36
N LYS A 19 15.31 1.18 7.60
CA LYS A 19 14.90 0.27 8.69
C LYS A 19 13.81 -0.58 8.10
N ASN A 20 13.64 -1.82 8.57
CA ASN A 20 12.42 -2.57 8.30
C ASN A 20 11.25 -1.69 8.76
N ILE A 21 10.50 -1.15 7.81
CA ILE A 21 9.40 -0.18 8.06
C ILE A 21 8.35 -0.81 8.98
N SER A 22 8.22 -2.13 8.91
CA SER A 22 7.30 -2.92 9.73
C SER A 22 7.64 -2.93 11.24
N ASP A 23 8.88 -2.67 11.63
CA ASP A 23 9.30 -2.76 13.03
C ASP A 23 8.90 -1.52 13.86
N CYS A 24 8.45 -0.46 13.21
CA CYS A 24 8.12 0.82 13.83
C CYS A 24 6.62 1.16 13.82
N THR A 25 5.77 0.32 13.24
CA THR A 25 4.35 0.67 13.01
C THR A 25 3.41 -0.43 13.46
N LYS A 26 2.35 -0.04 14.21
CA LYS A 26 1.26 -0.94 14.55
C LYS A 26 0.22 -0.93 13.42
N PRO A 27 -0.34 -2.08 13.03
CA PRO A 27 -1.41 -2.12 12.04
C PRO A 27 -2.67 -1.40 12.57
N GLN A 28 -3.29 -0.63 11.69
CA GLN A 28 -4.63 -0.07 11.91
C GLN A 28 -5.63 -1.19 11.64
N VAL A 29 -6.27 -1.69 12.66
CA VAL A 29 -7.29 -2.75 12.57
C VAL A 29 -8.68 -2.21 12.89
N THR A 30 -9.71 -3.01 12.75
CA THR A 30 -11.08 -2.65 13.16
C THR A 30 -11.08 -2.29 14.65
N TYR A 31 -11.92 -1.32 15.05
CA TYR A 31 -11.83 -0.75 16.40
C TYR A 31 -12.14 -1.74 17.55
N ASP A 32 -12.83 -2.85 17.24
CA ASP A 32 -13.28 -3.87 18.17
C ASP A 32 -12.42 -5.16 18.17
N LYS A 33 -11.28 -5.13 17.48
CA LYS A 33 -10.35 -6.25 17.36
C LYS A 33 -8.94 -5.87 17.80
N SER A 34 -8.21 -6.85 18.29
CA SER A 34 -6.77 -6.70 18.50
C SER A 34 -6.01 -6.84 17.17
N PRO A 35 -4.79 -6.31 17.05
CA PRO A 35 -3.96 -6.56 15.87
C PRO A 35 -3.81 -8.05 15.54
N ALA A 36 -3.61 -8.92 16.53
CA ALA A 36 -3.44 -10.36 16.34
C ALA A 36 -4.64 -11.05 15.68
N ASP A 37 -5.84 -10.45 15.76
CA ASP A 37 -7.05 -11.01 15.14
C ASP A 37 -7.11 -10.79 13.63
N ARG A 38 -6.31 -9.85 13.08
CA ARG A 38 -6.39 -9.42 11.67
C ARG A 38 -5.03 -9.21 11.00
N TYR A 39 -3.96 -9.46 11.73
CA TYR A 39 -2.57 -9.29 11.26
C TYR A 39 -1.68 -10.35 11.87
N SER A 40 -0.76 -10.86 11.08
CA SER A 40 0.36 -11.68 11.56
C SER A 40 1.64 -11.37 10.78
N LYS A 41 2.79 -11.62 11.40
CA LYS A 41 4.10 -11.53 10.76
C LYS A 41 4.88 -12.80 11.10
N VAL A 42 5.20 -13.60 10.07
CA VAL A 42 5.94 -14.86 10.21
C VAL A 42 7.01 -14.89 9.12
N ASP A 43 8.26 -15.15 9.48
CA ASP A 43 9.41 -15.26 8.57
C ASP A 43 9.57 -14.10 7.59
N GLY A 44 9.28 -12.88 8.08
CA GLY A 44 9.37 -11.65 7.28
C GLY A 44 8.14 -11.36 6.43
N VAL A 45 7.20 -12.30 6.31
CA VAL A 45 5.93 -12.13 5.61
C VAL A 45 4.88 -11.56 6.54
N GLU A 46 4.32 -10.42 6.16
CA GLU A 46 3.21 -9.76 6.84
C GLU A 46 1.90 -10.16 6.17
N ARG A 47 0.97 -10.71 6.92
CA ARG A 47 -0.36 -11.10 6.46
C ARG A 47 -1.41 -10.18 7.06
N PHE A 48 -2.26 -9.63 6.22
CA PHE A 48 -3.36 -8.73 6.56
C PHE A 48 -4.67 -9.32 6.07
N TRP A 49 -5.70 -9.30 6.91
CA TRP A 49 -7.03 -9.75 6.46
C TRP A 49 -8.16 -9.00 7.17
N VAL A 50 -9.31 -8.97 6.52
CA VAL A 50 -10.58 -8.48 7.07
C VAL A 50 -11.73 -9.30 6.56
N TYR A 51 -12.83 -9.28 7.31
CA TYR A 51 -14.13 -9.76 6.85
C TYR A 51 -15.05 -8.57 6.52
N THR A 52 -16.00 -8.74 5.61
CA THR A 52 -16.93 -7.65 5.22
C THR A 52 -17.80 -7.16 6.36
N ASN A 53 -18.09 -8.02 7.35
CA ASN A 53 -18.86 -7.71 8.55
C ASN A 53 -18.03 -7.14 9.70
N ASP A 54 -16.72 -7.00 9.52
CA ASP A 54 -15.87 -6.32 10.50
C ASP A 54 -16.27 -4.84 10.62
N LYS A 55 -16.04 -4.28 11.79
CA LYS A 55 -16.29 -2.85 12.05
C LYS A 55 -15.24 -1.97 11.38
N PRO A 56 -15.50 -0.67 11.18
CA PRO A 56 -14.50 0.25 10.67
C PRO A 56 -13.31 0.41 11.65
N PHE A 57 -12.24 1.05 11.21
CA PHE A 57 -11.08 1.36 12.07
C PHE A 57 -11.42 2.30 13.24
N LYS A 58 -12.32 3.26 13.02
CA LYS A 58 -12.79 4.18 14.05
C LYS A 58 -14.27 3.97 14.32
N GLN A 59 -14.63 3.88 15.59
CA GLN A 59 -16.03 3.80 16.00
C GLN A 59 -16.82 5.01 15.45
N GLY A 60 -18.01 4.74 14.93
CA GLY A 60 -18.87 5.77 14.31
C GLY A 60 -18.47 6.17 12.89
N SER A 61 -17.38 5.65 12.34
CA SER A 61 -16.98 5.90 10.95
C SER A 61 -17.84 5.10 9.96
N LEU A 62 -18.18 5.73 8.83
CA LEU A 62 -18.85 5.06 7.69
C LEU A 62 -17.87 4.36 6.74
N THR A 63 -16.57 4.34 7.07
CA THR A 63 -15.56 3.67 6.24
C THR A 63 -15.67 2.15 6.35
N ARG A 64 -15.14 1.44 5.36
CA ARG A 64 -15.09 -0.01 5.35
C ARG A 64 -14.02 -0.54 6.31
N PRO A 65 -14.09 -1.83 6.70
CA PRO A 65 -13.08 -2.46 7.53
C PRO A 65 -11.71 -2.40 6.87
N ARG A 66 -10.67 -2.35 7.72
CA ARG A 66 -9.29 -2.34 7.26
C ARG A 66 -8.35 -3.03 8.23
N THR A 67 -7.30 -3.58 7.68
CA THR A 67 -6.08 -3.94 8.38
C THR A 67 -4.92 -3.45 7.54
N GLU A 68 -4.36 -2.30 7.88
CA GLU A 68 -3.33 -1.61 7.10
C GLU A 68 -2.22 -1.08 8.00
N ILE A 69 -1.00 -1.10 7.51
CA ILE A 69 0.08 -0.29 8.07
C ILE A 69 0.06 1.09 7.41
N ARG A 70 -0.04 2.14 8.24
CA ARG A 70 0.39 3.48 7.88
C ARG A 70 1.89 3.58 8.15
N ILE A 71 2.67 3.92 7.13
CA ILE A 71 4.10 4.16 7.30
C ILE A 71 4.25 5.52 7.97
N SER A 72 4.52 5.51 9.28
CA SER A 72 4.61 6.71 10.11
C SER A 72 6.03 7.27 10.14
N GLY A 73 6.16 8.60 10.33
CA GLY A 73 7.46 9.28 10.40
C GLY A 73 8.08 9.62 9.04
N TYR A 74 7.37 9.33 7.95
CA TYR A 74 7.78 9.61 6.57
C TYR A 74 6.68 10.33 5.79
N ASP A 75 5.92 11.18 6.48
CA ASP A 75 4.93 12.04 5.84
C ASP A 75 5.67 13.11 5.01
N TYR A 76 5.13 13.46 3.82
CA TYR A 76 5.82 14.34 2.90
C TYR A 76 4.87 15.26 2.12
N THR A 77 5.35 16.46 1.81
CA THR A 77 4.62 17.47 1.02
C THR A 77 5.30 17.81 -0.30
N SER A 78 6.51 17.29 -0.52
CA SER A 78 7.35 17.60 -1.69
C SER A 78 8.34 16.48 -1.99
N GLY A 79 9.08 16.62 -3.11
CA GLY A 79 10.11 15.67 -3.52
C GLY A 79 9.59 14.49 -4.31
N VAL A 80 10.47 13.52 -4.52
CA VAL A 80 10.16 12.25 -5.19
C VAL A 80 10.32 11.12 -4.18
N TRP A 81 9.25 10.38 -3.98
CA TRP A 81 9.18 9.29 -3.01
C TRP A 81 8.83 7.99 -3.71
N GLN A 82 9.40 6.89 -3.25
CA GLN A 82 9.15 5.56 -3.80
C GLN A 82 8.82 4.59 -2.68
N PHE A 83 7.72 3.88 -2.85
CA PHE A 83 7.37 2.67 -2.11
C PHE A 83 7.77 1.45 -2.95
N GLU A 84 8.35 0.44 -2.32
CA GLU A 84 8.64 -0.86 -2.91
C GLU A 84 8.24 -1.96 -1.95
N GLY A 85 7.70 -3.07 -2.46
CA GLY A 85 7.41 -4.27 -1.68
C GLY A 85 6.91 -5.38 -2.57
N ASN A 86 7.09 -6.63 -2.15
CA ASN A 86 6.47 -7.78 -2.78
C ASN A 86 5.10 -7.98 -2.16
N PHE A 87 4.08 -8.19 -2.99
CA PHE A 87 2.72 -8.47 -2.54
C PHE A 87 2.19 -9.77 -3.10
N TYR A 88 1.28 -10.39 -2.36
CA TYR A 88 0.54 -11.58 -2.75
C TYR A 88 -0.93 -11.40 -2.35
N VAL A 89 -1.84 -11.73 -3.24
CA VAL A 89 -3.29 -11.72 -2.99
C VAL A 89 -3.84 -13.11 -3.29
N PRO A 90 -4.42 -13.82 -2.31
CA PRO A 90 -4.99 -15.14 -2.56
C PRO A 90 -6.24 -15.06 -3.42
N GLN A 91 -6.48 -16.11 -4.20
CA GLN A 91 -7.73 -16.27 -4.94
C GLN A 91 -8.93 -16.15 -3.99
N GLY A 92 -10.01 -15.54 -4.48
CA GLY A 92 -11.20 -15.25 -3.68
C GLY A 92 -11.18 -13.92 -2.94
N SER A 93 -10.06 -13.21 -2.88
CA SER A 93 -10.00 -11.82 -2.37
C SER A 93 -10.46 -10.86 -3.45
N LEU A 94 -11.71 -10.41 -3.37
CA LEU A 94 -12.32 -9.48 -4.33
C LEU A 94 -12.63 -8.15 -3.67
N GLY A 95 -12.37 -7.04 -4.38
CA GLY A 95 -12.70 -5.70 -3.91
C GLY A 95 -11.81 -5.26 -2.76
N VAL A 96 -10.53 -5.56 -2.81
CA VAL A 96 -9.55 -5.22 -1.79
C VAL A 96 -8.62 -4.12 -2.30
N ILE A 97 -8.42 -3.09 -1.47
CA ILE A 97 -7.38 -2.08 -1.66
C ILE A 97 -6.16 -2.58 -0.90
N ILE A 98 -5.05 -2.79 -1.62
CA ILE A 98 -3.83 -3.35 -1.05
C ILE A 98 -2.76 -2.31 -0.77
N MET A 99 -2.82 -1.13 -1.42
CA MET A 99 -1.86 -0.05 -1.25
C MET A 99 -2.49 1.30 -1.55
N GLN A 100 -2.09 2.34 -0.80
CA GLN A 100 -2.58 3.71 -0.95
C GLN A 100 -1.46 4.73 -0.77
N ILE A 101 -1.54 5.84 -1.52
CA ILE A 101 -0.95 7.14 -1.15
C ILE A 101 -2.09 8.00 -0.63
N HIS A 102 -2.13 8.22 0.67
CA HIS A 102 -3.16 9.01 1.34
C HIS A 102 -2.72 10.47 1.45
N GLY A 103 -3.68 11.40 1.45
CA GLY A 103 -3.44 12.81 1.73
C GLY A 103 -3.90 13.79 0.64
N ALA A 104 -4.47 13.33 -0.48
CA ALA A 104 -4.99 14.26 -1.48
C ALA A 104 -6.20 15.07 -0.94
N PRO A 105 -6.36 16.35 -1.33
CA PRO A 105 -7.36 17.23 -0.71
C PRO A 105 -8.80 16.87 -1.06
N THR A 106 -9.08 16.38 -2.27
CA THR A 106 -10.44 16.11 -2.74
C THR A 106 -10.84 14.64 -2.63
N GLU A 107 -9.92 13.73 -2.94
CA GLU A 107 -10.18 12.28 -3.00
C GLU A 107 -9.67 11.52 -1.76
N ALA A 108 -9.14 12.24 -0.76
CA ALA A 108 -8.43 11.71 0.38
C ALA A 108 -7.20 10.86 0.03
N THR A 109 -7.04 10.43 -1.22
CA THR A 109 -5.92 9.62 -1.71
C THR A 109 -5.45 10.08 -3.08
N ALA A 110 -4.13 10.09 -3.31
CA ALA A 110 -3.53 10.29 -4.63
C ALA A 110 -3.46 8.98 -5.43
N LEU A 111 -3.49 7.85 -4.74
CA LEU A 111 -3.46 6.51 -5.31
C LEU A 111 -4.23 5.54 -4.43
N GLN A 112 -5.00 4.67 -5.07
CA GLN A 112 -5.43 3.39 -4.51
C GLN A 112 -5.20 2.29 -5.53
N LEU A 113 -4.49 1.23 -5.11
CA LEU A 113 -4.34 0.01 -5.88
C LEU A 113 -5.33 -1.02 -5.34
N ARG A 114 -6.24 -1.44 -6.20
CA ARG A 114 -7.37 -2.32 -5.88
C ARG A 114 -7.30 -3.61 -6.68
N VAL A 115 -7.70 -4.73 -6.07
CA VAL A 115 -7.78 -6.02 -6.76
C VAL A 115 -9.25 -6.37 -7.00
N TYR A 116 -9.60 -6.56 -8.27
CA TYR A 116 -10.91 -7.05 -8.74
C TYR A 116 -10.71 -8.16 -9.77
N ASN A 117 -11.25 -9.34 -9.50
CA ASN A 117 -11.16 -10.52 -10.37
C ASN A 117 -9.73 -10.85 -10.82
N GLY A 118 -8.76 -10.70 -9.91
CA GLY A 118 -7.35 -10.91 -10.20
C GLY A 118 -6.65 -9.75 -10.93
N ASP A 119 -7.35 -8.69 -11.31
CA ASP A 119 -6.73 -7.48 -11.86
C ASP A 119 -6.33 -6.51 -10.77
N LEU A 120 -5.10 -6.02 -10.81
CA LEU A 120 -4.64 -4.89 -10.02
C LEU A 120 -4.97 -3.60 -10.77
N LYS A 121 -5.78 -2.75 -10.18
CA LYS A 121 -6.32 -1.53 -10.82
C LYS A 121 -5.98 -0.27 -10.02
N TYR A 122 -5.72 0.81 -10.76
CA TYR A 122 -5.75 2.16 -10.22
C TYR A 122 -7.22 2.56 -10.05
N TYR A 123 -7.65 2.70 -8.79
CA TYR A 123 -9.06 2.82 -8.42
C TYR A 123 -9.90 1.68 -9.07
N ARG A 124 -10.75 1.99 -10.05
CA ARG A 124 -11.64 1.01 -10.70
C ARG A 124 -11.33 0.77 -12.17
N ASN A 125 -10.57 1.64 -12.81
CA ASN A 125 -10.54 1.71 -14.27
C ASN A 125 -9.24 1.17 -14.88
N ASN A 126 -8.12 1.76 -14.56
CA ASN A 126 -6.86 1.47 -15.25
C ASN A 126 -6.20 0.22 -14.68
N VAL A 127 -6.06 -0.82 -15.50
CA VAL A 127 -5.41 -2.08 -15.12
C VAL A 127 -3.89 -1.89 -15.14
N ALA A 128 -3.24 -2.12 -14.00
CA ALA A 128 -1.78 -2.15 -13.88
C ALA A 128 -1.22 -3.56 -14.16
N ALA A 129 -1.93 -4.60 -13.75
CA ALA A 129 -1.57 -5.99 -14.02
C ALA A 129 -2.80 -6.89 -13.94
N SER A 130 -2.80 -8.00 -14.68
CA SER A 130 -3.88 -8.99 -14.70
C SER A 130 -3.40 -10.35 -14.20
N ASN A 131 -4.34 -11.20 -13.77
CA ASN A 131 -4.07 -12.54 -13.26
C ASN A 131 -3.09 -12.55 -12.07
N ASN A 132 -3.33 -11.68 -11.08
CA ASN A 132 -2.43 -11.47 -9.95
C ASN A 132 -2.70 -12.38 -8.75
N TYR A 133 -3.74 -13.21 -8.78
CA TYR A 133 -4.00 -14.14 -7.69
C TYR A 133 -2.92 -15.21 -7.57
N ASP A 134 -2.64 -15.60 -6.33
CA ASP A 134 -1.75 -16.69 -5.95
C ASP A 134 -0.31 -16.56 -6.49
N LYS A 135 0.16 -15.31 -6.63
CA LYS A 135 1.51 -14.98 -7.08
C LYS A 135 2.11 -13.88 -6.23
N TRP A 136 3.39 -13.98 -5.97
CA TRP A 136 4.21 -12.89 -5.51
C TRP A 136 4.58 -11.98 -6.69
N LEU A 137 4.33 -10.69 -6.55
CA LEU A 137 4.67 -9.66 -7.53
C LEU A 137 5.37 -8.51 -6.82
N ARG A 138 6.42 -7.98 -7.44
CA ARG A 138 7.10 -6.79 -6.94
C ARG A 138 6.39 -5.53 -7.41
N LEU A 139 5.89 -4.75 -6.46
CA LEU A 139 5.30 -3.44 -6.70
C LEU A 139 6.32 -2.34 -6.40
N ASN A 140 6.49 -1.39 -7.34
CA ASN A 140 7.10 -0.11 -7.07
C ASN A 140 6.11 1.01 -7.41
N VAL A 141 5.99 1.98 -6.52
CA VAL A 141 5.17 3.18 -6.75
C VAL A 141 6.03 4.40 -6.50
N ILE A 142 6.21 5.21 -7.54
CA ILE A 142 6.96 6.47 -7.47
C ILE A 142 5.96 7.63 -7.49
N HIS A 143 5.97 8.46 -6.44
CA HIS A 143 5.20 9.70 -6.38
C HIS A 143 6.13 10.90 -6.52
N ASN A 144 6.04 11.57 -7.65
CA ASN A 144 6.70 12.86 -7.89
C ASN A 144 5.71 13.99 -7.59
N VAL A 145 5.82 14.55 -6.39
CA VAL A 145 4.88 15.60 -5.92
C VAL A 145 4.99 16.86 -6.76
N GLY A 146 6.21 17.25 -7.13
CA GLY A 146 6.45 18.46 -7.94
C GLY A 146 5.84 18.36 -9.34
N ALA A 147 5.91 17.18 -9.96
CA ALA A 147 5.31 16.91 -11.27
C ALA A 147 3.82 16.55 -11.19
N GLY A 148 3.28 16.33 -9.99
CA GLY A 148 1.91 15.85 -9.81
C GLY A 148 1.65 14.49 -10.45
N LYS A 149 2.64 13.58 -10.43
CA LYS A 149 2.57 12.28 -11.12
C LYS A 149 2.83 11.13 -10.17
N VAL A 150 2.10 10.04 -10.39
CA VAL A 150 2.34 8.73 -9.76
C VAL A 150 2.64 7.71 -10.86
N THR A 151 3.78 7.02 -10.75
CA THR A 151 4.18 5.96 -11.68
C THR A 151 4.16 4.61 -10.97
N ILE A 152 3.55 3.62 -11.60
CA ILE A 152 3.37 2.27 -11.06
C ILE A 152 4.18 1.29 -11.92
N PHE A 153 4.99 0.47 -11.25
CA PHE A 153 5.76 -0.61 -11.87
C PHE A 153 5.38 -1.94 -11.24
N ILE A 154 5.29 -2.98 -12.05
CA ILE A 154 5.16 -4.37 -11.63
C ILE A 154 6.34 -5.14 -12.22
N ASP A 155 7.07 -5.85 -11.35
CA ASP A 155 8.26 -6.63 -11.71
C ASP A 155 9.28 -5.82 -12.54
N GLY A 156 9.49 -4.56 -12.13
CA GLY A 156 10.41 -3.62 -12.78
C GLY A 156 9.91 -3.02 -14.09
N LYS A 157 8.73 -3.41 -14.59
CA LYS A 157 8.14 -2.86 -15.82
C LYS A 157 7.13 -1.78 -15.49
N GLN A 158 7.29 -0.58 -16.08
CA GLN A 158 6.31 0.50 -15.95
C GLN A 158 4.97 0.06 -16.55
N LYS A 159 3.92 0.19 -15.78
CA LYS A 159 2.55 -0.18 -16.17
C LYS A 159 1.64 1.03 -16.36
N LEU A 160 1.68 1.98 -15.42
CA LEU A 160 0.82 3.16 -15.45
C LEU A 160 1.60 4.41 -15.03
N VAL A 161 1.23 5.53 -15.61
CA VAL A 161 1.54 6.86 -15.12
C VAL A 161 0.21 7.59 -14.99
N VAL A 162 -0.10 8.05 -13.78
CA VAL A 162 -1.36 8.73 -13.48
C VAL A 162 -1.11 10.10 -12.86
N ASN A 163 -2.08 11.00 -12.94
CA ASN A 163 -2.02 12.28 -12.27
C ASN A 163 -2.29 12.10 -10.78
N GLY A 164 -1.56 12.83 -9.96
CA GLY A 164 -1.91 13.03 -8.54
C GLY A 164 -3.14 13.92 -8.41
N HIS A 165 -3.73 13.92 -7.21
CA HIS A 165 -4.97 14.66 -6.90
C HIS A 165 -4.68 15.95 -6.10
N GLY A 166 -3.67 16.73 -6.52
CA GLY A 166 -3.29 18.00 -5.90
C GLY A 166 -2.26 17.85 -4.79
N ARG A 167 -1.91 18.99 -4.15
CA ARG A 167 -0.89 19.06 -3.09
C ARG A 167 -1.51 18.77 -1.73
N ALA A 168 -0.83 17.95 -0.93
CA ALA A 168 -1.24 17.62 0.44
C ALA A 168 -0.04 17.17 1.28
N ASN A 169 -0.30 16.80 2.52
CA ASN A 169 0.63 16.02 3.33
C ASN A 169 0.35 14.53 3.06
N PHE A 170 1.27 13.87 2.35
CA PHE A 170 1.11 12.51 1.88
C PHE A 170 1.80 11.50 2.78
N TYR A 171 1.27 10.29 2.80
CA TYR A 171 1.91 9.11 3.39
C TYR A 171 1.45 7.83 2.70
N PHE A 172 2.29 6.80 2.79
CA PHE A 172 1.98 5.49 2.23
C PHE A 172 1.26 4.60 3.24
N LYS A 173 0.36 3.76 2.71
CA LYS A 173 -0.30 2.68 3.43
C LYS A 173 -0.29 1.42 2.59
N TYR A 174 -0.18 0.26 3.24
CA TYR A 174 -0.30 -1.05 2.62
C TYR A 174 -1.00 -2.04 3.55
N GLY A 175 -1.55 -3.11 3.00
CA GLY A 175 -2.31 -4.10 3.74
C GLY A 175 -3.63 -4.41 3.06
N VAL A 176 -4.75 -4.37 3.79
CA VAL A 176 -6.11 -4.63 3.30
C VAL A 176 -7.05 -3.52 3.74
N TYR A 177 -7.76 -2.94 2.78
CA TYR A 177 -8.90 -2.08 3.03
C TYR A 177 -10.06 -2.50 2.11
N GLY A 178 -11.22 -2.81 2.67
CA GLY A 178 -12.39 -3.22 1.91
C GLY A 178 -12.87 -2.12 0.97
N ALA A 179 -13.08 -2.43 -0.31
CA ALA A 179 -13.66 -1.47 -1.23
C ALA A 179 -15.17 -1.28 -0.97
N LEU A 180 -15.70 -0.14 -1.39
CA LEU A 180 -17.11 0.23 -1.17
C LEU A 180 -18.12 -0.66 -1.90
N SER A 181 -17.68 -1.42 -2.93
CA SER A 181 -18.55 -2.27 -3.73
C SER A 181 -17.86 -3.55 -4.16
N ALA A 182 -18.65 -4.60 -4.32
CA ALA A 182 -18.21 -5.89 -4.84
C ALA A 182 -16.96 -6.44 -4.12
N SER A 183 -17.02 -6.57 -2.78
CA SER A 183 -16.00 -7.25 -2.00
C SER A 183 -16.44 -8.65 -1.61
N SER A 184 -15.47 -9.59 -1.57
CA SER A 184 -15.67 -10.92 -1.00
C SER A 184 -15.88 -10.85 0.51
N ASN A 185 -16.49 -11.88 1.11
CA ASN A 185 -16.71 -11.94 2.56
C ASN A 185 -15.39 -11.93 3.34
N TYR A 186 -14.34 -12.45 2.75
CA TYR A 186 -12.98 -12.46 3.28
C TYR A 186 -12.04 -11.83 2.25
N MET A 187 -11.16 -10.94 2.71
CA MET A 187 -10.15 -10.28 1.89
C MET A 187 -8.81 -10.36 2.58
N GLU A 188 -7.78 -10.71 1.82
CA GLU A 188 -6.42 -10.89 2.33
C GLU A 188 -5.39 -10.29 1.38
N SER A 189 -4.31 -9.76 1.93
CA SER A 189 -3.04 -9.54 1.22
C SER A 189 -1.87 -9.94 2.10
N ARG A 190 -0.77 -10.33 1.46
CA ARG A 190 0.52 -10.59 2.12
C ARG A 190 1.57 -9.70 1.52
N TRP A 191 2.54 -9.32 2.36
CA TRP A 191 3.62 -8.42 1.97
C TRP A 191 4.94 -8.87 2.57
N GLU A 192 6.01 -8.65 1.82
CA GLU A 192 7.37 -8.84 2.29
C GLU A 192 8.29 -7.78 1.68
N GLU A 193 9.48 -7.59 2.29
CA GLU A 193 10.52 -6.68 1.81
C GLU A 193 10.05 -5.24 1.54
N VAL A 194 9.10 -4.73 2.32
CA VAL A 194 8.61 -3.37 2.15
C VAL A 194 9.68 -2.34 2.49
N LYS A 195 9.93 -1.43 1.55
CA LYS A 195 10.97 -0.39 1.61
C LYS A 195 10.42 0.95 1.16
N LEU A 196 10.99 2.01 1.69
CA LEU A 196 10.70 3.39 1.30
C LEU A 196 11.98 4.10 0.89
N PHE A 197 11.89 4.85 -0.20
CA PHE A 197 13.02 5.61 -0.74
C PHE A 197 12.61 7.07 -0.96
N LYS A 198 13.57 7.96 -0.84
CA LYS A 198 13.45 9.38 -1.15
C LYS A 198 14.57 9.78 -2.09
N LYS A 199 14.26 10.57 -3.11
CA LYS A 199 15.20 11.22 -4.00
C LYS A 199 15.47 12.65 -3.54
#